data_34be5062cfc7bf3079a59c72376572eb
#
_entry.id   34be5062cfc7bf3079a59c72376572eb
#
_cell.length_a   1.000
_cell.length_b   1.000
_cell.length_c   1.000
_cell.angle_alpha   90.00
_cell.angle_beta   90.00
_cell.angle_gamma   90.00
#
_symmetry.space_group_name_H-M   'P 1'
#
loop_
_entity.id
_entity.type
_entity.pdbx_description
1 polymer ?
#
loop_
_entity_poly.entity_id
_entity_poly.type
_entity_poly.pdbx_seq_one_letter_code
_entity_poly.pdbx_strand_id
1 'polypeptide(L)'
;MIVSNCSLKKVVKHHGVPSLEKKQTKLLINKTNKNDIIKILGNPSTSSKFDNDVWIYIERKQTQSQLSNFGRMKIYKNDVLVLEIDKYGILKKKKLYNQNDMNRIQITKDITGKKFKKNSFIYDFMSSLRQKVNDPLGKRAKKRKEISQR
;
A
#
# COMPACT_ATOMS: atom_id res chain seq x y z
N MET A 1 33.06 2.00 -37.31
CA MET A 1 32.68 1.60 -35.95
C MET A 1 31.21 1.95 -35.73
N ILE A 2 30.33 0.94 -35.68
CA ILE A 2 28.90 1.13 -35.42
C ILE A 2 28.68 0.98 -33.92
N VAL A 3 28.46 2.07 -33.22
CA VAL A 3 28.11 2.06 -31.77
C VAL A 3 26.60 1.77 -31.67
N SER A 4 26.26 0.51 -31.43
CA SER A 4 24.88 0.08 -31.17
C SER A 4 24.41 0.70 -29.85
N ASN A 5 23.52 1.68 -29.91
CA ASN A 5 22.95 2.36 -28.77
C ASN A 5 21.87 1.44 -28.14
N CYS A 6 22.27 0.56 -27.25
CA CYS A 6 21.38 -0.35 -26.53
C CYS A 6 20.68 0.43 -25.40
N SER A 7 19.51 1.02 -25.68
CA SER A 7 18.69 1.65 -24.66
C SER A 7 17.98 0.58 -23.82
N LEU A 8 18.47 0.35 -22.60
CA LEU A 8 17.83 -0.53 -21.64
C LEU A 8 16.46 0.03 -21.24
N LYS A 9 15.38 -0.61 -21.70
CA LYS A 9 14.02 -0.27 -21.28
C LYS A 9 13.87 -0.51 -19.77
N LYS A 10 13.49 0.53 -19.05
CA LYS A 10 13.19 0.48 -17.62
C LYS A 10 12.00 -0.46 -17.37
N VAL A 11 12.21 -1.56 -16.67
CA VAL A 11 11.12 -2.48 -16.30
C VAL A 11 10.33 -1.90 -15.14
N VAL A 12 9.06 -1.67 -15.37
CA VAL A 12 8.11 -1.17 -14.36
C VAL A 12 7.18 -2.32 -13.96
N LYS A 13 7.21 -2.68 -12.68
CA LYS A 13 6.24 -3.61 -12.09
C LYS A 13 5.10 -2.83 -11.46
N HIS A 14 3.87 -3.18 -11.84
CA HIS A 14 2.65 -2.58 -11.34
C HIS A 14 1.86 -3.60 -10.51
N HIS A 15 1.46 -3.22 -9.31
CA HIS A 15 0.65 -4.03 -8.40
C HIS A 15 -0.58 -3.26 -7.94
N GLY A 16 -1.70 -3.96 -7.83
CA GLY A 16 -2.98 -3.42 -7.39
C GLY A 16 -3.74 -2.68 -8.48
N VAL A 17 -4.57 -1.72 -8.10
CA VAL A 17 -5.51 -1.03 -9.00
C VAL A 17 -4.80 0.08 -9.77
N PRO A 18 -4.73 0.01 -11.12
CA PRO A 18 -4.08 1.04 -11.91
C PRO A 18 -4.88 2.35 -11.86
N SER A 19 -4.16 3.47 -11.78
CA SER A 19 -4.72 4.84 -11.76
C SER A 19 -5.75 5.06 -10.66
N LEU A 20 -5.43 4.58 -9.46
CA LEU A 20 -6.31 4.61 -8.28
C LEU A 20 -6.80 6.03 -7.97
N GLU A 21 -5.91 7.02 -8.05
CA GLU A 21 -6.20 8.43 -7.86
C GLU A 21 -7.29 8.95 -8.82
N LYS A 22 -7.20 8.61 -10.10
CA LYS A 22 -8.22 9.00 -11.10
C LYS A 22 -9.53 8.24 -10.92
N LYS A 23 -9.47 6.96 -10.56
CA LYS A 23 -10.67 6.14 -10.38
C LYS A 23 -11.46 6.53 -9.14
N GLN A 24 -10.78 6.94 -8.06
CA GLN A 24 -11.45 7.34 -6.82
C GLN A 24 -12.33 8.60 -6.98
N THR A 25 -12.08 9.46 -7.98
CA THR A 25 -12.92 10.65 -8.22
C THR A 25 -14.33 10.28 -8.68
N LYS A 26 -14.50 9.10 -9.30
CA LYS A 26 -15.80 8.58 -9.74
C LYS A 26 -16.66 8.05 -8.58
N LEU A 27 -16.08 7.86 -7.40
CA LEU A 27 -16.78 7.38 -6.22
C LEU A 27 -17.41 8.57 -5.48
N LEU A 28 -18.73 8.60 -5.40
CA LEU A 28 -19.48 9.66 -4.74
C LEU A 28 -19.92 9.18 -3.34
N ILE A 29 -19.56 9.95 -2.31
CA ILE A 29 -19.97 9.68 -0.92
C ILE A 29 -21.51 9.77 -0.82
N ASN A 30 -22.11 8.86 -0.07
CA ASN A 30 -23.55 8.68 0.15
C ASN A 30 -24.36 8.30 -1.12
N LYS A 31 -23.71 8.01 -2.25
CA LYS A 31 -24.38 7.58 -3.51
C LYS A 31 -23.86 6.26 -4.03
N THR A 32 -22.54 6.07 -4.03
CA THR A 32 -21.91 4.87 -4.60
C THR A 32 -22.12 3.68 -3.67
N ASN A 33 -22.57 2.55 -4.21
CA ASN A 33 -22.74 1.30 -3.48
C ASN A 33 -21.55 0.34 -3.69
N LYS A 34 -21.51 -0.77 -2.95
CA LYS A 34 -20.47 -1.81 -3.06
C LYS A 34 -20.28 -2.34 -4.48
N ASN A 35 -21.37 -2.57 -5.21
CA ASN A 35 -21.30 -3.10 -6.57
C ASN A 35 -20.67 -2.10 -7.54
N ASP A 36 -20.98 -0.81 -7.37
CA ASP A 36 -20.40 0.24 -8.19
C ASP A 36 -18.91 0.40 -7.89
N ILE A 37 -18.52 0.28 -6.62
CA ILE A 37 -17.11 0.30 -6.23
C ILE A 37 -16.36 -0.85 -6.93
N ILE A 38 -16.90 -2.07 -6.90
CA ILE A 38 -16.29 -3.24 -7.56
C ILE A 38 -16.22 -3.04 -9.09
N LYS A 39 -17.25 -2.47 -9.71
CA LYS A 39 -17.23 -2.17 -11.16
C LYS A 39 -16.12 -1.18 -11.54
N ILE A 40 -15.85 -0.17 -10.70
CA ILE A 40 -14.88 0.88 -10.98
C ILE A 40 -13.45 0.45 -10.60
N LEU A 41 -13.28 -0.16 -9.43
CA LEU A 41 -11.96 -0.46 -8.84
C LEU A 41 -11.59 -1.95 -8.92
N GLY A 42 -12.56 -2.84 -9.10
CA GLY A 42 -12.38 -4.28 -8.92
C GLY A 42 -12.52 -4.69 -7.47
N ASN A 43 -12.08 -5.91 -7.14
CA ASN A 43 -12.08 -6.41 -5.76
C ASN A 43 -11.07 -5.64 -4.89
N PRO A 44 -11.37 -5.38 -3.61
CA PRO A 44 -10.43 -4.72 -2.71
C PRO A 44 -9.21 -5.59 -2.44
N SER A 45 -8.07 -4.94 -2.21
CA SER A 45 -6.83 -5.60 -1.81
C SER A 45 -6.95 -6.27 -0.44
N THR A 46 -7.74 -5.67 0.44
CA THR A 46 -8.13 -6.22 1.73
C THR A 46 -9.42 -5.57 2.23
N SER A 47 -10.15 -6.26 3.09
CA SER A 47 -11.39 -5.78 3.70
C SER A 47 -11.45 -6.16 5.17
N SER A 48 -12.06 -5.30 5.99
CA SER A 48 -12.38 -5.55 7.38
C SER A 48 -13.87 -5.37 7.61
N LYS A 49 -14.46 -6.22 8.45
CA LYS A 49 -15.90 -6.24 8.76
C LYS A 49 -16.18 -5.90 10.22
N PHE A 50 -15.39 -5.01 10.82
CA PHE A 50 -15.64 -4.53 12.17
C PHE A 50 -16.54 -3.30 12.09
N ASP A 51 -17.73 -3.33 12.65
CA ASP A 51 -18.77 -2.29 12.68
C ASP A 51 -19.24 -1.79 11.29
N ASN A 52 -18.35 -1.19 10.51
CA ASN A 52 -18.53 -0.83 9.11
C ASN A 52 -17.56 -1.62 8.25
N ASP A 53 -17.94 -1.96 7.02
CA ASP A 53 -17.03 -2.58 6.09
C ASP A 53 -15.97 -1.55 5.66
N VAL A 54 -14.71 -1.82 5.98
CA VAL A 54 -13.58 -1.02 5.51
C VAL A 54 -12.89 -1.76 4.38
N TRP A 55 -12.90 -1.16 3.19
CA TRP A 55 -12.23 -1.69 2.00
C TRP A 55 -10.99 -0.88 1.68
N ILE A 56 -9.89 -1.57 1.42
CA ILE A 56 -8.60 -0.97 1.14
C ILE A 56 -8.13 -1.40 -0.24
N TYR A 57 -7.81 -0.40 -1.06
CA TYR A 57 -7.24 -0.55 -2.40
C TYR A 57 -5.83 0.02 -2.42
N ILE A 58 -4.95 -0.65 -3.15
CA ILE A 58 -3.54 -0.26 -3.25
C ILE A 58 -3.17 -0.10 -4.72
N GLU A 59 -2.44 0.96 -5.06
CA GLU A 59 -1.69 1.10 -6.30
C GLU A 59 -0.20 1.23 -5.97
N ARG A 60 0.61 0.27 -6.40
CA ARG A 60 2.06 0.32 -6.22
C ARG A 60 2.77 0.16 -7.55
N LYS A 61 3.67 1.08 -7.84
CA LYS A 61 4.56 1.01 -9.00
C LYS A 61 6.01 0.95 -8.54
N GLN A 62 6.70 -0.07 -9.00
CA GLN A 62 8.09 -0.32 -8.68
C GLN A 62 8.91 -0.37 -9.97
N THR A 63 10.12 0.13 -9.93
CA THR A 63 11.08 0.02 -11.01
C THR A 63 12.29 -0.72 -10.51
N GLN A 64 12.77 -1.66 -11.31
CA GLN A 64 14.04 -2.28 -11.06
C GLN A 64 15.11 -1.29 -11.51
N SER A 65 15.93 -0.83 -10.58
CA SER A 65 17.00 0.09 -10.86
C SER A 65 18.02 -0.57 -11.79
N GLN A 66 18.63 0.23 -12.67
CA GLN A 66 19.71 -0.19 -13.55
C GLN A 66 20.88 -0.82 -12.74
N LEU A 67 21.73 -1.57 -13.41
CA LEU A 67 22.93 -2.25 -12.87
C LEU A 67 23.78 -1.39 -11.91
N SER A 68 23.78 -0.05 -12.10
CA SER A 68 24.49 0.90 -11.23
C SER A 68 24.06 0.91 -9.75
N ASN A 69 22.86 0.40 -9.42
CA ASN A 69 22.33 0.39 -8.06
C ASN A 69 22.12 -1.02 -7.49
N PHE A 70 22.91 -1.99 -7.92
CA PHE A 70 22.88 -3.38 -7.43
C PHE A 70 21.47 -4.02 -7.44
N GLY A 71 20.65 -3.72 -8.47
CA GLY A 71 19.35 -4.34 -8.63
C GLY A 71 18.30 -3.94 -7.59
N ARG A 72 18.50 -2.88 -6.80
CA ARG A 72 17.55 -2.43 -5.79
C ARG A 72 16.25 -1.95 -6.44
N MET A 73 15.12 -2.47 -5.98
CA MET A 73 13.82 -2.00 -6.41
C MET A 73 13.53 -0.62 -5.81
N LYS A 74 13.17 0.34 -6.65
CA LYS A 74 12.71 1.67 -6.20
C LYS A 74 11.21 1.77 -6.39
N ILE A 75 10.49 2.08 -5.32
CA ILE A 75 9.07 2.40 -5.37
C ILE A 75 8.95 3.88 -5.73
N TYR A 76 8.23 4.20 -6.78
CA TYR A 76 7.99 5.57 -7.20
C TYR A 76 6.51 6.00 -7.09
N LYS A 77 5.60 5.05 -6.90
CA LYS A 77 4.21 5.31 -6.56
C LYS A 77 3.72 4.27 -5.54
N ASN A 78 3.06 4.74 -4.49
CA ASN A 78 2.42 3.88 -3.50
C ASN A 78 1.22 4.64 -2.91
N ASP A 79 0.07 4.46 -3.56
CA ASP A 79 -1.19 5.07 -3.15
C ASP A 79 -2.06 4.03 -2.47
N VAL A 80 -2.74 4.43 -1.43
CA VAL A 80 -3.68 3.61 -0.67
C VAL A 80 -4.99 4.36 -0.53
N LEU A 81 -6.07 3.77 -1.04
CA LEU A 81 -7.42 4.28 -0.90
C LEU A 81 -8.17 3.46 0.14
N VAL A 82 -8.63 4.13 1.17
CA VAL A 82 -9.46 3.56 2.24
C VAL A 82 -10.89 4.02 2.03
N LEU A 83 -11.80 3.05 1.97
CA LEU A 83 -13.24 3.26 1.82
C LEU A 83 -13.95 2.71 3.06
N GLU A 84 -14.79 3.50 3.70
CA GLU A 84 -15.69 3.07 4.76
C GLU A 84 -17.10 2.95 4.18
N ILE A 85 -17.69 1.77 4.30
CA ILE A 85 -19.01 1.42 3.75
C ILE A 85 -19.93 1.08 4.91
N ASP A 86 -21.12 1.64 4.89
CA ASP A 86 -22.09 1.40 5.95
C ASP A 86 -22.76 0.01 5.86
N LYS A 87 -23.62 -0.30 6.85
CA LYS A 87 -24.38 -1.55 6.90
C LYS A 87 -25.31 -1.77 5.71
N TYR A 88 -25.69 -0.71 5.00
CA TYR A 88 -26.52 -0.79 3.79
C TYR A 88 -25.69 -0.95 2.50
N GLY A 89 -24.38 -0.98 2.62
CA GLY A 89 -23.48 -1.12 1.47
C GLY A 89 -23.22 0.18 0.73
N ILE A 90 -23.47 1.34 1.33
CA ILE A 90 -23.26 2.66 0.74
C ILE A 90 -21.95 3.27 1.25
N LEU A 91 -21.18 3.88 0.36
CA LEU A 91 -19.92 4.55 0.68
C LEU A 91 -20.14 5.75 1.58
N LYS A 92 -19.63 5.71 2.82
CA LYS A 92 -19.72 6.79 3.81
C LYS A 92 -18.53 7.71 3.81
N LYS A 93 -17.32 7.14 3.68
CA LYS A 93 -16.07 7.91 3.66
C LYS A 93 -15.11 7.31 2.67
N LYS A 94 -14.29 8.17 2.07
CA LYS A 94 -13.14 7.78 1.26
C LYS A 94 -11.95 8.63 1.66
N LYS A 95 -10.77 8.01 1.76
CA LYS A 95 -9.52 8.70 2.03
C LYS A 95 -8.40 8.09 1.20
N LEU A 96 -7.75 8.93 0.40
CA LEU A 96 -6.58 8.57 -0.38
C LEU A 96 -5.33 8.99 0.40
N TYR A 97 -4.41 8.07 0.55
CA TYR A 97 -3.07 8.29 1.10
C TYR A 97 -2.06 8.07 -0.01
N ASN A 98 -1.15 9.00 -0.16
CA ASN A 98 -0.03 8.89 -1.10
C ASN A 98 1.27 8.57 -0.36
N GLN A 99 2.36 8.45 -1.10
CA GLN A 99 3.67 8.12 -0.53
C GLN A 99 4.17 9.16 0.49
N ASN A 100 3.77 10.43 0.37
CA ASN A 100 4.18 11.51 1.29
C ASN A 100 3.41 11.46 2.62
N ASP A 101 2.18 10.89 2.60
CA ASP A 101 1.36 10.72 3.81
C ASP A 101 1.88 9.59 4.72
N MET A 102 2.87 8.82 4.23
CA MET A 102 3.45 7.71 4.96
C MET A 102 4.52 8.21 5.94
N ASN A 103 4.10 8.54 7.16
CA ASN A 103 5.02 8.95 8.22
C ASN A 103 5.87 7.80 8.78
N ARG A 104 7.11 8.08 9.21
CA ARG A 104 7.95 7.10 9.90
C ARG A 104 7.34 6.77 11.25
N ILE A 105 7.01 5.49 11.45
CA ILE A 105 6.59 5.02 12.76
C ILE A 105 7.85 4.81 13.58
N GLN A 106 7.99 5.60 14.64
CA GLN A 106 8.96 5.34 15.68
C GLN A 106 8.37 4.27 16.60
N ILE A 107 9.10 3.17 16.79
CA ILE A 107 8.72 2.16 17.76
C ILE A 107 9.06 2.77 19.13
N THR A 108 8.05 3.25 19.84
CA THR A 108 8.20 3.60 21.25
C THR A 108 8.27 2.30 22.05
N LYS A 109 9.20 2.26 23.02
CA LYS A 109 9.34 1.13 23.95
C LYS A 109 8.23 1.11 25.02
N ASP A 110 7.34 2.09 24.99
CA ASP A 110 6.27 2.22 25.98
C ASP A 110 5.20 1.16 25.76
N ILE A 111 4.93 0.41 26.80
CA ILE A 111 3.85 -0.58 26.84
C ILE A 111 2.52 0.18 26.92
N THR A 112 1.93 0.48 25.79
CA THR A 112 0.60 1.09 25.74
C THR A 112 -0.44 0.03 26.13
N GLY A 113 -1.13 0.25 27.22
CA GLY A 113 -2.33 -0.53 27.57
C GLY A 113 -3.33 -0.50 26.41
N LYS A 114 -3.82 -1.68 26.03
CA LYS A 114 -4.68 -1.89 24.86
C LYS A 114 -6.00 -1.12 24.98
N LYS A 115 -6.02 0.11 24.52
CA LYS A 115 -7.27 0.80 24.15
C LYS A 115 -7.47 0.60 22.66
N PHE A 116 -8.30 -0.36 22.27
CA PHE A 116 -8.72 -0.55 20.89
C PHE A 116 -9.50 0.67 20.41
N LYS A 117 -8.83 1.63 19.77
CA LYS A 117 -9.51 2.69 19.03
C LYS A 117 -9.82 2.16 17.63
N LYS A 118 -11.01 2.45 17.09
CA LYS A 118 -11.45 2.08 15.73
C LYS A 118 -10.47 2.47 14.61
N ASN A 119 -9.58 3.43 14.88
CA ASN A 119 -8.57 3.89 13.92
C ASN A 119 -7.30 3.02 13.90
N SER A 120 -7.15 2.06 14.82
CA SER A 120 -5.93 1.25 14.96
C SER A 120 -5.71 0.33 13.76
N PHE A 121 -6.77 -0.23 13.17
CA PHE A 121 -6.64 -1.14 12.03
C PHE A 121 -6.00 -0.46 10.80
N ILE A 122 -6.48 0.74 10.45
CA ILE A 122 -5.94 1.49 9.30
C ILE A 122 -4.50 1.91 9.57
N TYR A 123 -4.22 2.35 10.80
CA TYR A 123 -2.88 2.73 11.22
C TYR A 123 -1.91 1.54 11.18
N ASP A 124 -2.29 0.40 11.73
CA ASP A 124 -1.47 -0.82 11.76
C ASP A 124 -1.26 -1.37 10.34
N PHE A 125 -2.28 -1.29 9.49
CA PHE A 125 -2.18 -1.68 8.10
C PHE A 125 -1.22 -0.77 7.31
N MET A 126 -1.34 0.55 7.45
CA MET A 126 -0.46 1.52 6.81
C MET A 126 0.99 1.39 7.29
N SER A 127 1.19 1.08 8.58
CA SER A 127 2.52 0.83 9.14
C SER A 127 3.14 -0.43 8.58
N SER A 128 2.36 -1.49 8.44
CA SER A 128 2.78 -2.77 7.86
C SER A 128 3.18 -2.63 6.39
N LEU A 129 2.40 -1.88 5.60
CA LEU A 129 2.75 -1.59 4.21
C LEU A 129 4.08 -0.85 4.09
N ARG A 130 4.29 0.13 4.96
CA ARG A 130 5.53 0.91 4.98
C ARG A 130 6.74 0.06 5.35
N GLN A 131 6.63 -0.81 6.35
CA GLN A 131 7.72 -1.67 6.77
C GLN A 131 8.18 -2.58 5.63
N LYS A 132 7.23 -3.11 4.82
CA LYS A 132 7.55 -3.88 3.61
C LYS A 132 8.16 -3.04 2.48
N VAL A 133 7.87 -1.74 2.45
CA VAL A 133 8.40 -0.82 1.43
C VAL A 133 9.83 -0.40 1.72
N ASN A 134 10.13 -0.12 2.98
CA ASN A 134 11.43 0.42 3.39
C ASN A 134 12.48 -0.67 3.69
N ASP A 135 12.05 -1.91 3.91
CA ASP A 135 12.94 -3.02 4.22
C ASP A 135 12.49 -4.32 3.53
N PRO A 136 12.63 -4.42 2.20
CA PRO A 136 12.20 -5.59 1.42
C PRO A 136 13.01 -6.86 1.73
N LEU A 137 14.21 -6.74 2.30
CA LEU A 137 15.07 -7.86 2.73
C LEU A 137 15.25 -7.92 4.24
N GLY A 138 14.67 -6.96 4.92
CA GLY A 138 14.53 -6.74 6.33
C GLY A 138 15.38 -7.52 7.31
N LYS A 139 15.16 -7.18 8.51
CA LYS A 139 15.74 -7.82 9.72
C LYS A 139 15.68 -9.36 9.73
N ARG A 140 14.87 -9.99 8.87
CA ARG A 140 14.83 -11.45 8.71
C ARG A 140 16.12 -12.02 8.10
N ALA A 141 16.76 -11.31 7.17
CA ALA A 141 18.05 -11.73 6.61
C ALA A 141 19.17 -11.58 7.64
N LYS A 142 19.10 -10.53 8.48
CA LYS A 142 20.04 -10.30 9.57
C LYS A 142 19.93 -11.37 10.66
N LYS A 143 18.69 -11.71 11.06
CA LYS A 143 18.40 -12.75 12.04
C LYS A 143 18.80 -14.16 11.58
N ARG A 144 18.65 -14.47 10.28
CA ARG A 144 19.14 -15.75 9.71
C ARG A 144 20.66 -15.86 9.76
N LYS A 145 21.40 -14.77 9.51
CA LYS A 145 22.86 -14.77 9.62
C LYS A 145 23.34 -14.94 11.07
N GLU A 146 22.68 -14.32 12.02
CA GLU A 146 23.01 -14.47 13.44
C GLU A 146 22.72 -15.89 13.98
N ILE A 147 21.68 -16.57 13.46
CA ILE A 147 21.36 -17.96 13.85
C ILE A 147 22.32 -18.96 13.18
N SER A 148 22.84 -18.64 12.00
CA SER A 148 23.78 -19.50 11.26
C SER A 148 25.23 -19.40 11.77
N GLN A 149 25.52 -18.45 12.66
CA GLN A 149 26.86 -18.24 13.26
C GLN A 149 26.93 -18.70 14.72
N ARG A 150 25.87 -19.33 15.26
CA ARG A 150 25.86 -20.05 16.53
C ARG A 150 25.77 -21.55 16.30
#